data_79f649a1cf831154ae24e6f643daa0bf
#
_entry.id   79f649a1cf831154ae24e6f643daa0bf
#
_cell.length_a   1.000
_cell.length_b   1.000
_cell.length_c   1.000
_cell.angle_alpha   90.00
_cell.angle_beta   90.00
_cell.angle_gamma   90.00
#
_symmetry.space_group_name_H-M   'P 1'
#
loop_
_entity.id
_entity.type
_entity.pdbx_description
1 polymer ?
#
loop_
_entity_poly.entity_id
_entity_poly.type
_entity_poly.pdbx_seq_one_letter_code
_entity_poly.pdbx_strand_id
1 'polypeptide(L)'
;KKRIKKYEQENVTIEFVDLNKQLNEIKEKLYTRNYFSNTTYYRLFIPELYPEYDKVVYIDSDTICLSDIANLYNIDMGDNLIAAVPDGVVQAIDVFKDYVERVVGVADYNKYFNAGVIVMNLKELREYKFEEKFIYMLGKIRFEVAQDQDYLNRLCKGRVKIIDYAWNRMPIM
;
A
#
# COMPACT_ATOMS: atom_id res chain seq x y z
N LYS A 1 -4.66 21.25 -9.45
CA LYS A 1 -4.00 20.75 -10.67
C LYS A 1 -2.99 21.78 -11.23
N LYS A 2 -3.37 23.05 -11.53
CA LYS A 2 -2.46 24.08 -12.09
C LYS A 2 -1.18 24.35 -11.27
N ARG A 3 -1.27 24.29 -9.92
CA ARG A 3 -0.12 24.56 -9.03
C ARG A 3 0.96 23.48 -9.09
N ILE A 4 0.59 22.25 -9.37
CA ILE A 4 1.50 21.09 -9.38
C ILE A 4 2.13 20.92 -10.76
N LYS A 5 1.39 21.17 -11.83
CA LYS A 5 1.91 21.06 -13.21
C LYS A 5 3.13 21.94 -13.52
N LYS A 6 3.38 23.00 -12.74
CA LYS A 6 4.60 23.81 -12.89
C LYS A 6 5.90 23.08 -12.51
N TYR A 7 5.81 21.90 -11.92
CA TYR A 7 6.96 21.05 -11.58
C TYR A 7 7.25 19.99 -12.64
N GLU A 8 6.46 19.94 -13.73
CA GLU A 8 6.78 19.10 -14.88
C GLU A 8 8.10 19.58 -15.53
N GLN A 9 8.92 18.65 -15.98
CA GLN A 9 10.19 18.86 -16.63
C GLN A 9 10.29 17.92 -17.85
N GLU A 10 11.33 18.02 -18.66
CA GLU A 10 11.52 17.19 -19.86
C GLU A 10 11.39 15.70 -19.57
N ASN A 11 11.86 15.25 -18.41
CA ASN A 11 11.83 13.84 -17.96
C ASN A 11 10.86 13.60 -16.79
N VAL A 12 9.97 14.56 -16.47
CA VAL A 12 9.00 14.43 -15.37
C VAL A 12 7.62 14.84 -15.85
N THR A 13 6.73 13.87 -15.92
CA THR A 13 5.30 14.06 -16.23
C THR A 13 4.46 13.89 -14.99
N ILE A 14 3.47 14.76 -14.82
CA ILE A 14 2.53 14.71 -13.68
C ILE A 14 1.12 14.45 -14.20
N GLU A 15 0.56 13.32 -13.84
CA GLU A 15 -0.81 12.94 -14.15
C GLU A 15 -1.73 12.99 -12.93
N PHE A 16 -3.00 13.26 -13.18
CA PHE A 16 -4.06 13.22 -12.18
C PHE A 16 -5.07 12.17 -12.60
N VAL A 17 -5.06 11.06 -11.91
CA VAL A 17 -5.95 9.94 -12.19
C VAL A 17 -7.17 10.02 -11.28
N ASP A 18 -8.35 9.89 -11.86
CA ASP A 18 -9.62 9.84 -11.14
C ASP A 18 -10.12 8.39 -11.07
N LEU A 19 -10.18 7.88 -9.85
CA LEU A 19 -10.60 6.49 -9.57
C LEU A 19 -12.06 6.39 -9.08
N ASN A 20 -12.85 7.44 -9.22
CA ASN A 20 -14.24 7.42 -8.77
C ASN A 20 -15.06 6.30 -9.43
N LYS A 21 -14.76 5.95 -10.68
CA LYS A 21 -15.46 4.86 -11.37
C LYS A 21 -15.21 3.53 -10.67
N GLN A 22 -13.95 3.18 -10.47
CA GLN A 22 -13.52 1.92 -9.80
C GLN A 22 -14.08 1.82 -8.38
N LEU A 23 -14.03 2.93 -7.63
CA LEU A 23 -14.58 2.95 -6.28
C LEU A 23 -16.09 2.87 -6.23
N ASN A 24 -16.81 3.48 -7.18
CA ASN A 24 -18.27 3.43 -7.20
C ASN A 24 -18.79 2.00 -7.36
N GLU A 25 -18.08 1.14 -8.09
CA GLU A 25 -18.43 -0.27 -8.29
C GLU A 25 -18.38 -1.10 -6.99
N ILE A 26 -17.56 -0.68 -6.03
CA ILE A 26 -17.38 -1.38 -4.75
C ILE A 26 -17.74 -0.54 -3.53
N LYS A 27 -18.28 0.67 -3.73
CA LYS A 27 -18.51 1.67 -2.69
C LYS A 27 -19.29 1.13 -1.48
N GLU A 28 -20.29 0.32 -1.71
CA GLU A 28 -21.12 -0.27 -0.66
C GLU A 28 -20.37 -1.28 0.22
N LYS A 29 -19.25 -1.80 -0.28
CA LYS A 29 -18.39 -2.76 0.43
C LYS A 29 -17.26 -2.07 1.19
N LEU A 30 -16.93 -0.81 0.82
CA LEU A 30 -15.86 -0.07 1.45
C LEU A 30 -16.27 0.41 2.84
N TYR A 31 -15.40 0.17 3.79
CA TYR A 31 -15.54 0.70 5.15
C TYR A 31 -14.48 1.76 5.42
N THR A 32 -14.92 2.91 5.92
CA THR A 32 -14.00 3.94 6.41
C THR A 32 -14.39 4.34 7.83
N ARG A 33 -13.39 4.47 8.70
CA ARG A 33 -13.53 5.15 10.00
C ARG A 33 -13.65 6.65 9.78
N ASN A 34 -14.18 7.37 10.77
CA ASN A 34 -14.48 8.81 10.74
C ASN A 34 -13.36 9.73 10.24
N TYR A 35 -12.11 9.29 10.25
CA TYR A 35 -10.93 10.07 9.84
C TYR A 35 -10.35 9.68 8.47
N PHE A 36 -10.79 8.58 7.90
CA PHE A 36 -10.25 8.05 6.64
C PHE A 36 -11.25 8.25 5.52
N SER A 37 -10.76 8.59 4.35
CA SER A 37 -11.56 8.65 3.14
C SER A 37 -11.40 7.35 2.34
N ASN A 38 -12.33 7.07 1.43
CA ASN A 38 -12.22 5.94 0.51
C ASN A 38 -10.95 6.02 -0.37
N THR A 39 -10.26 7.16 -0.39
CA THR A 39 -9.03 7.35 -1.16
C THR A 39 -7.88 6.46 -0.70
N THR A 40 -7.89 5.99 0.55
CA THR A 40 -6.87 5.03 1.04
C THR A 40 -6.88 3.73 0.24
N TYR A 41 -8.02 3.33 -0.29
CA TYR A 41 -8.15 2.13 -1.10
C TYR A 41 -7.62 2.29 -2.53
N TYR A 42 -7.32 3.51 -3.01
CA TYR A 42 -6.84 3.75 -4.38
C TYR A 42 -5.57 2.98 -4.71
N ARG A 43 -4.67 2.83 -3.74
CA ARG A 43 -3.42 2.07 -3.93
C ARG A 43 -3.65 0.60 -4.30
N LEU A 44 -4.79 0.01 -3.95
CA LEU A 44 -5.11 -1.39 -4.21
C LEU A 44 -5.47 -1.66 -5.68
N PHE A 45 -5.78 -0.61 -6.45
CA PHE A 45 -6.11 -0.68 -7.88
C PHE A 45 -4.92 -0.38 -8.79
N ILE A 46 -3.79 0.07 -8.25
CA ILE A 46 -2.61 0.44 -9.03
C ILE A 46 -2.15 -0.67 -9.99
N PRO A 47 -2.13 -1.96 -9.62
CA PRO A 47 -1.67 -3.02 -10.52
C PRO A 47 -2.44 -3.10 -11.84
N GLU A 48 -3.75 -2.94 -11.82
CA GLU A 48 -4.60 -3.02 -13.01
C GLU A 48 -4.73 -1.68 -13.74
N LEU A 49 -4.49 -0.56 -13.04
CA LEU A 49 -4.52 0.78 -13.65
C LEU A 49 -3.33 1.07 -14.55
N TYR A 50 -2.20 0.42 -14.31
CA TYR A 50 -0.95 0.67 -15.00
C TYR A 50 -0.37 -0.64 -15.56
N PRO A 51 -1.05 -1.27 -16.53
CA PRO A 51 -0.61 -2.55 -17.11
C PRO A 51 0.74 -2.45 -17.84
N GLU A 52 1.13 -1.26 -18.29
CA GLU A 52 2.39 -0.98 -18.97
C GLU A 52 3.61 -0.95 -18.06
N TYR A 53 3.41 -0.85 -16.74
CA TYR A 53 4.52 -0.86 -15.78
C TYR A 53 4.62 -2.20 -15.04
N ASP A 54 5.84 -2.68 -14.86
CA ASP A 54 6.12 -3.89 -14.07
C ASP A 54 6.32 -3.58 -12.60
N LYS A 55 6.73 -2.34 -12.27
CA LYS A 55 7.03 -1.93 -10.89
C LYS A 55 6.77 -0.44 -10.70
N VAL A 56 6.27 -0.07 -9.52
CA VAL A 56 6.09 1.34 -9.10
C VAL A 56 6.51 1.53 -7.65
N VAL A 57 6.77 2.79 -7.27
CA VAL A 57 6.85 3.21 -5.88
C VAL A 57 5.59 4.00 -5.55
N TYR A 58 4.85 3.55 -4.55
CA TYR A 58 3.74 4.30 -3.97
C TYR A 58 4.22 5.06 -2.74
N ILE A 59 3.79 6.31 -2.61
CA ILE A 59 4.14 7.18 -1.49
C ILE A 59 2.90 7.96 -1.07
N ASP A 60 2.56 7.93 0.21
CA ASP A 60 1.50 8.76 0.78
C ASP A 60 1.85 10.25 0.67
N SER A 61 0.83 11.09 0.47
CA SER A 61 0.99 12.52 0.19
C SER A 61 1.55 13.37 1.35
N ASP A 62 1.61 12.82 2.56
CA ASP A 62 2.15 13.42 3.78
C ASP A 62 3.58 12.99 4.08
N THR A 63 4.27 12.45 3.09
CA THR A 63 5.65 11.96 3.18
C THR A 63 6.64 13.04 2.71
N ILE A 64 7.82 13.11 3.34
CA ILE A 64 8.96 13.92 2.92
C ILE A 64 10.09 12.98 2.49
N CYS A 65 10.47 13.03 1.21
CA CYS A 65 11.60 12.29 0.69
C CYS A 65 12.92 13.02 1.01
N LEU A 66 13.80 12.36 1.75
CA LEU A 66 15.11 12.89 2.15
C LEU A 66 16.27 12.24 1.38
N SER A 67 15.98 11.31 0.47
CA SER A 67 16.96 10.58 -0.33
C SER A 67 16.45 10.37 -1.75
N ASP A 68 17.32 9.93 -2.64
CA ASP A 68 16.96 9.62 -4.02
C ASP A 68 16.01 8.40 -4.05
N ILE A 69 14.80 8.63 -4.55
CA ILE A 69 13.75 7.61 -4.66
C ILE A 69 14.13 6.50 -5.65
N ALA A 70 15.06 6.74 -6.56
CA ALA A 70 15.57 5.73 -7.46
C ALA A 70 16.23 4.56 -6.71
N ASN A 71 16.84 4.82 -5.57
CA ASN A 71 17.41 3.76 -4.73
C ASN A 71 16.34 2.82 -4.18
N LEU A 72 15.16 3.36 -3.84
CA LEU A 72 14.02 2.55 -3.43
C LEU A 72 13.42 1.78 -4.62
N TYR A 73 13.24 2.46 -5.77
CA TYR A 73 12.72 1.83 -6.98
C TYR A 73 13.59 0.67 -7.46
N ASN A 74 14.92 0.80 -7.37
CA ASN A 74 15.88 -0.18 -7.86
C ASN A 74 16.08 -1.40 -6.93
N ILE A 75 15.38 -1.45 -5.79
CA ILE A 75 15.42 -2.65 -4.95
C ILE A 75 14.99 -3.87 -5.77
N ASP A 76 15.82 -4.91 -5.70
CA ASP A 76 15.45 -6.21 -6.27
C ASP A 76 14.27 -6.80 -5.50
N MET A 77 13.16 -7.00 -6.17
CA MET A 77 11.93 -7.53 -5.58
C MET A 77 11.90 -9.06 -5.53
N GLY A 78 12.70 -9.74 -6.37
CA GLY A 78 12.50 -11.16 -6.63
C GLY A 78 11.04 -11.45 -7.00
N ASP A 79 10.48 -12.50 -6.42
CA ASP A 79 9.08 -12.90 -6.57
C ASP A 79 8.12 -12.27 -5.53
N ASN A 80 8.62 -11.31 -4.72
CA ASN A 80 7.79 -10.62 -3.75
C ASN A 80 6.79 -9.67 -4.44
N LEU A 81 5.59 -9.58 -3.85
CA LEU A 81 4.53 -8.69 -4.31
C LEU A 81 4.80 -7.24 -3.90
N ILE A 82 5.28 -7.05 -2.69
CA ILE A 82 5.51 -5.75 -2.04
C ILE A 82 6.90 -5.73 -1.42
N ALA A 83 7.57 -4.56 -1.46
CA ALA A 83 8.66 -4.25 -0.53
C ALA A 83 8.23 -3.08 0.35
N ALA A 84 8.36 -3.22 1.67
CA ALA A 84 7.87 -2.28 2.64
C ALA A 84 8.62 -2.34 3.97
N VAL A 85 8.45 -1.31 4.78
CA VAL A 85 9.00 -1.21 6.14
C VAL A 85 7.99 -1.79 7.14
N PRO A 86 8.42 -2.54 8.17
CA PRO A 86 7.55 -2.99 9.24
C PRO A 86 6.85 -1.82 9.95
N ASP A 87 5.61 -2.02 10.37
CA ASP A 87 4.85 -0.99 11.08
C ASP A 87 5.33 -0.86 12.54
N GLY A 88 5.99 0.26 12.85
CA GLY A 88 6.54 0.52 14.18
C GLY A 88 5.48 0.68 15.27
N VAL A 89 4.26 1.11 14.93
CA VAL A 89 3.15 1.23 15.89
C VAL A 89 2.67 -0.16 16.32
N VAL A 90 2.52 -1.07 15.36
CA VAL A 90 2.16 -2.46 15.65
C VAL A 90 3.23 -3.13 16.51
N GLN A 91 4.52 -2.88 16.20
CA GLN A 91 5.62 -3.44 17.00
C GLN A 91 5.66 -2.91 18.45
N ALA A 92 5.21 -1.68 18.69
CA ALA A 92 5.28 -1.03 19.98
C ALA A 92 4.08 -1.32 20.89
N ILE A 93 2.91 -1.73 20.37
CA ILE A 93 1.64 -1.80 21.11
C ILE A 93 1.06 -3.22 21.07
N ASP A 94 1.02 -3.88 22.22
CA ASP A 94 0.65 -5.30 22.33
C ASP A 94 -0.75 -5.63 21.80
N VAL A 95 -1.73 -4.74 22.00
CA VAL A 95 -3.08 -4.97 21.48
C VAL A 95 -3.11 -5.03 19.95
N PHE A 96 -2.21 -4.32 19.27
CA PHE A 96 -2.10 -4.38 17.82
C PHE A 96 -1.38 -5.63 17.34
N LYS A 97 -0.40 -6.13 18.10
CA LYS A 97 0.24 -7.42 17.79
C LYS A 97 -0.79 -8.54 17.75
N ASP A 98 -1.61 -8.63 18.81
CA ASP A 98 -2.70 -9.61 18.92
C ASP A 98 -3.72 -9.49 17.77
N TYR A 99 -4.11 -8.26 17.44
CA TYR A 99 -4.99 -7.99 16.30
C TYR A 99 -4.40 -8.46 14.97
N VAL A 100 -3.15 -8.11 14.71
CA VAL A 100 -2.46 -8.48 13.46
C VAL A 100 -2.35 -10.00 13.30
N GLU A 101 -2.00 -10.70 14.37
CA GLU A 101 -1.83 -12.15 14.31
C GLU A 101 -3.18 -12.88 14.19
N ARG A 102 -4.18 -12.49 14.98
CA ARG A 102 -5.46 -13.21 15.06
C ARG A 102 -6.49 -12.76 14.03
N VAL A 103 -6.56 -11.47 13.75
CA VAL A 103 -7.60 -10.89 12.87
C VAL A 103 -7.07 -10.71 11.46
N VAL A 104 -5.95 -10.00 11.29
CA VAL A 104 -5.34 -9.82 9.96
C VAL A 104 -4.75 -11.14 9.48
N GLY A 105 -4.22 -11.98 10.38
CA GLY A 105 -3.68 -13.31 10.09
C GLY A 105 -2.27 -13.27 9.53
N VAL A 106 -1.47 -12.27 9.92
CA VAL A 106 -0.03 -12.24 9.76
C VAL A 106 0.59 -12.87 10.99
N ALA A 107 1.09 -14.09 10.88
CA ALA A 107 1.52 -14.93 12.00
C ALA A 107 2.72 -14.36 12.80
N ASP A 108 3.45 -13.44 12.25
CA ASP A 108 4.55 -12.72 12.89
C ASP A 108 4.28 -11.23 12.70
N TYR A 109 3.86 -10.54 13.75
CA TYR A 109 3.55 -9.11 13.70
C TYR A 109 4.74 -8.23 13.25
N ASN A 110 5.98 -8.71 13.40
CA ASN A 110 7.16 -8.02 12.87
C ASN A 110 7.20 -7.97 11.34
N LYS A 111 6.40 -8.78 10.68
CA LYS A 111 6.24 -8.79 9.21
C LYS A 111 5.03 -7.99 8.73
N TYR A 112 4.24 -7.45 9.66
CA TYR A 112 3.19 -6.52 9.31
C TYR A 112 3.81 -5.18 8.93
N PHE A 113 3.57 -4.74 7.71
CA PHE A 113 4.20 -3.55 7.14
C PHE A 113 3.27 -2.34 7.11
N ASN A 114 3.88 -1.16 7.16
CA ASN A 114 3.20 0.10 6.92
C ASN A 114 3.06 0.36 5.42
N ALA A 115 1.87 0.78 4.98
CA ALA A 115 1.53 0.96 3.58
C ALA A 115 1.79 2.39 3.03
N GLY A 116 2.34 3.30 3.82
CA GLY A 116 2.57 4.69 3.43
C GLY A 116 3.68 4.87 2.38
N VAL A 117 4.69 4.00 2.40
CA VAL A 117 5.74 3.94 1.36
C VAL A 117 5.98 2.48 1.02
N ILE A 118 5.67 2.10 -0.21
CA ILE A 118 5.80 0.72 -0.69
C ILE A 118 6.34 0.67 -2.12
N VAL A 119 7.16 -0.34 -2.41
CA VAL A 119 7.46 -0.73 -3.79
C VAL A 119 6.50 -1.85 -4.17
N MET A 120 5.80 -1.69 -5.26
CA MET A 120 4.83 -2.66 -5.76
C MET A 120 5.38 -3.35 -7.01
N ASN A 121 5.47 -4.68 -6.99
CA ASN A 121 5.75 -5.49 -8.16
C ASN A 121 4.44 -5.73 -8.91
N LEU A 122 4.12 -4.83 -9.84
CA LEU A 122 2.82 -4.83 -10.51
C LEU A 122 2.61 -6.08 -11.36
N LYS A 123 3.67 -6.57 -12.00
CA LYS A 123 3.62 -7.82 -12.77
C LYS A 123 3.18 -8.98 -11.88
N GLU A 124 3.87 -9.21 -10.78
CA GLU A 124 3.57 -10.28 -9.85
C GLU A 124 2.20 -10.10 -9.16
N LEU A 125 1.80 -8.86 -8.88
CA LEU A 125 0.47 -8.55 -8.31
C LEU A 125 -0.66 -8.90 -9.30
N ARG A 126 -0.50 -8.61 -10.59
CA ARG A 126 -1.46 -9.00 -11.64
C ARG A 126 -1.50 -10.52 -11.80
N GLU A 127 -0.35 -11.19 -11.91
CA GLU A 127 -0.28 -12.66 -12.00
C GLU A 127 -0.90 -13.34 -10.76
N TYR A 128 -0.74 -12.72 -9.59
CA TYR A 128 -1.37 -13.17 -8.34
C TYR A 128 -2.88 -12.91 -8.32
N LYS A 129 -3.43 -12.12 -9.26
CA LYS A 129 -4.84 -11.67 -9.29
C LYS A 129 -5.21 -10.89 -8.02
N PHE A 130 -4.34 -9.95 -7.66
CA PHE A 130 -4.45 -9.23 -6.39
C PHE A 130 -5.77 -8.49 -6.24
N GLU A 131 -6.21 -7.73 -7.26
CA GLU A 131 -7.45 -6.96 -7.22
C GLU A 131 -8.69 -7.86 -7.08
N GLU A 132 -8.76 -8.95 -7.84
CA GLU A 132 -9.87 -9.92 -7.72
C GLU A 132 -9.98 -10.47 -6.28
N LYS A 133 -8.83 -10.84 -5.69
CA LYS A 133 -8.76 -11.36 -4.32
C LYS A 133 -9.13 -10.29 -3.29
N PHE A 134 -8.71 -9.04 -3.52
CA PHE A 134 -9.07 -7.92 -2.67
C PHE A 134 -10.59 -7.68 -2.69
N ILE A 135 -11.19 -7.57 -3.88
CA ILE A 135 -12.65 -7.38 -4.02
C ILE A 135 -13.44 -8.54 -3.40
N TYR A 136 -12.97 -9.78 -3.59
CA TYR A 136 -13.57 -10.94 -2.94
C TYR A 136 -13.49 -10.84 -1.41
N MET A 137 -12.33 -10.45 -0.88
CA MET A 137 -12.10 -10.32 0.55
C MET A 137 -12.94 -9.22 1.19
N LEU A 138 -13.14 -8.08 0.52
CA LEU A 138 -14.05 -7.00 0.96
C LEU A 138 -15.46 -7.52 1.25
N GLY A 139 -15.92 -8.49 0.49
CA GLY A 139 -17.23 -9.12 0.70
C GLY A 139 -17.28 -10.15 1.84
N LYS A 140 -16.16 -10.50 2.44
CA LYS A 140 -16.05 -11.57 3.46
C LYS A 140 -15.53 -11.08 4.80
N ILE A 141 -14.58 -10.17 4.80
CA ILE A 141 -13.89 -9.69 5.99
C ILE A 141 -13.89 -8.17 5.97
N ARG A 142 -14.26 -7.58 7.09
CA ARG A 142 -14.18 -6.15 7.32
C ARG A 142 -13.07 -5.86 8.32
N PHE A 143 -11.99 -5.24 7.85
CA PHE A 143 -10.96 -4.74 8.75
C PHE A 143 -11.31 -3.33 9.23
N GLU A 144 -11.19 -3.10 10.54
CA GLU A 144 -11.66 -1.86 11.18
C GLU A 144 -10.51 -1.00 11.73
N VAL A 145 -9.28 -1.50 11.78
CA VAL A 145 -8.15 -0.79 12.37
C VAL A 145 -7.39 0.00 11.33
N ALA A 146 -6.76 -0.66 10.37
CA ALA A 146 -5.91 -0.03 9.36
C ALA A 146 -6.41 -0.25 7.92
N GLN A 147 -7.67 -0.65 7.76
CA GLN A 147 -8.40 -0.69 6.47
C GLN A 147 -7.59 -1.29 5.31
N ASP A 148 -7.20 -0.47 4.33
CA ASP A 148 -6.45 -0.88 3.14
C ASP A 148 -5.11 -1.52 3.47
N GLN A 149 -4.41 -1.06 4.51
CA GLN A 149 -3.16 -1.65 4.98
C GLN A 149 -3.37 -3.10 5.50
N ASP A 150 -4.47 -3.36 6.19
CA ASP A 150 -4.81 -4.70 6.67
C ASP A 150 -5.06 -5.67 5.50
N TYR A 151 -5.78 -5.21 4.44
CA TYR A 151 -5.98 -6.01 3.24
C TYR A 151 -4.67 -6.30 2.51
N LEU A 152 -3.78 -5.29 2.37
CA LEU A 152 -2.46 -5.46 1.76
C LEU A 152 -1.65 -6.51 2.53
N ASN A 153 -1.54 -6.36 3.84
CA ASN A 153 -0.80 -7.28 4.70
C ASN A 153 -1.36 -8.71 4.63
N ARG A 154 -2.70 -8.85 4.66
CA ARG A 154 -3.35 -10.15 4.56
C ARG A 154 -3.09 -10.84 3.23
N LEU A 155 -3.21 -10.10 2.12
CA LEU A 155 -3.10 -10.65 0.77
C LEU A 155 -1.66 -10.91 0.37
N CYS A 156 -0.72 -10.08 0.80
CA CYS A 156 0.68 -10.18 0.41
C CYS A 156 1.52 -11.04 1.38
N LYS A 157 0.93 -11.57 2.47
CA LYS A 157 1.69 -12.35 3.46
C LYS A 157 2.50 -13.46 2.81
N GLY A 158 3.75 -13.62 3.26
CA GLY A 158 4.68 -14.59 2.72
C GLY A 158 5.40 -14.16 1.43
N ARG A 159 4.98 -13.03 0.83
CA ARG A 159 5.57 -12.45 -0.39
C ARG A 159 5.84 -10.96 -0.21
N VAL A 160 6.39 -10.60 0.95
CA VAL A 160 6.79 -9.23 1.31
C VAL A 160 8.28 -9.18 1.55
N LYS A 161 8.97 -8.31 0.84
CA LYS A 161 10.36 -7.98 1.09
C LYS A 161 10.42 -6.87 2.14
N ILE A 162 10.96 -7.17 3.30
CA ILE A 162 11.21 -6.17 4.33
C ILE A 162 12.43 -5.35 3.91
N ILE A 163 12.29 -4.02 3.94
CA ILE A 163 13.33 -3.05 3.59
C ILE A 163 13.72 -2.21 4.81
N ASP A 164 14.81 -1.46 4.66
CA ASP A 164 15.38 -0.63 5.72
C ASP A 164 14.35 0.39 6.25
N TYR A 165 14.28 0.52 7.57
CA TYR A 165 13.35 1.39 8.28
C TYR A 165 13.48 2.89 7.88
N ALA A 166 14.62 3.29 7.37
CA ALA A 166 14.85 4.65 6.89
C ALA A 166 13.94 5.07 5.74
N TRP A 167 13.39 4.11 4.97
CA TRP A 167 12.50 4.40 3.84
C TRP A 167 11.07 4.80 4.24
N ASN A 168 10.65 4.46 5.45
CA ASN A 168 9.34 4.87 5.96
C ASN A 168 9.39 5.05 7.48
N ARG A 169 10.17 6.02 7.92
CA ARG A 169 10.31 6.31 9.34
C ARG A 169 9.13 7.13 9.83
N MET A 170 8.26 6.49 10.59
CA MET A 170 7.16 7.16 11.28
C MET A 170 7.68 7.94 12.49
N PRO A 171 7.11 9.14 12.78
CA PRO A 171 7.39 9.80 14.05
C PRO A 171 6.94 8.89 15.20
N ILE A 172 7.83 8.66 16.14
CA ILE A 172 7.48 7.99 17.39
C ILE A 172 6.68 9.01 18.22
N MET A 173 5.41 8.71 18.46
CA MET A 173 4.57 9.50 19.38
C MET A 173 4.89 9.15 20.82
#